data_d2cf5000791cf7402c04fd73de0f4cde
#
_entry.id   d2cf5000791cf7402c04fd73de0f4cde
#
_cell.length_a   1.000
_cell.length_b   1.000
_cell.length_c   1.000
_cell.angle_alpha   90.00
_cell.angle_beta   90.00
_cell.angle_gamma   90.00
#
_symmetry.space_group_name_H-M   'P 1'
#
loop_
_entity.id
_entity.type
_entity.pdbx_description
1 polymer ?
#
loop_
_entity_poly.entity_id
_entity_poly.type
_entity_poly.pdbx_seq_one_letter_code
_entity_poly.pdbx_strand_id
1 'polypeptide(L)'
;MKKKEMFEANLVLSTEFSRYVLEHPEVSERIPKDSLVVILPEYDKKLAEENLKTARARREKNQPMVLVRVKKLAPARKSRLVKPTVELVPA
;
A
#
# COMPACT_ATOMS: atom_id res chain seq x y z
N MET A 1 7.97 10.12 12.99
CA MET A 1 7.81 10.07 11.50
C MET A 1 6.96 11.25 11.05
N LYS A 2 7.39 11.95 10.01
CA LYS A 2 6.64 13.09 9.49
C LYS A 2 5.40 12.62 8.75
N LYS A 3 4.32 13.40 8.82
CA LYS A 3 3.05 13.06 8.16
C LYS A 3 3.19 12.84 6.66
N LYS A 4 4.02 13.64 6.00
CA LYS A 4 4.28 13.50 4.56
C LYS A 4 4.95 12.17 4.23
N GLU A 5 5.92 11.77 5.03
CA GLU A 5 6.62 10.49 4.85
C GLU A 5 5.68 9.31 5.04
N MET A 6 4.81 9.37 6.05
CA MET A 6 3.78 8.36 6.29
C MET A 6 2.82 8.26 5.10
N PHE A 7 2.35 9.38 4.62
CA PHE A 7 1.43 9.43 3.49
C PHE A 7 2.05 8.79 2.24
N GLU A 8 3.28 9.16 1.91
CA GLU A 8 3.97 8.63 0.74
C GLU A 8 4.22 7.12 0.86
N ALA A 9 4.69 6.67 2.03
CA ALA A 9 4.92 5.26 2.27
C ALA A 9 3.63 4.44 2.19
N ASN A 10 2.55 4.95 2.76
CA ASN A 10 1.25 4.27 2.72
C ASN A 10 0.65 4.29 1.32
N LEU A 11 0.90 5.33 0.53
CA LEU A 11 0.43 5.38 -0.86
C LEU A 11 1.09 4.26 -1.68
N VAL A 12 2.39 4.04 -1.50
CA VAL A 12 3.10 2.94 -2.16
C VAL A 12 2.49 1.60 -1.73
N LEU A 13 2.33 1.38 -0.43
CA LEU A 13 1.80 0.13 0.10
C LEU A 13 0.38 -0.14 -0.38
N SER A 14 -0.50 0.86 -0.36
CA SER A 14 -1.88 0.66 -0.79
C SER A 14 -1.98 0.43 -2.29
N THR A 15 -1.15 1.08 -3.09
CA THR A 15 -1.08 0.85 -4.53
C THR A 15 -0.62 -0.57 -4.84
N GLU A 16 0.43 -1.03 -4.17
CA GLU A 16 0.93 -2.38 -4.37
C GLU A 16 -0.04 -3.44 -3.86
N PHE A 17 -0.73 -3.18 -2.77
CA PHE A 17 -1.76 -4.09 -2.28
C PHE A 17 -2.92 -4.20 -3.28
N SER A 18 -3.34 -3.09 -3.87
CA SER A 18 -4.39 -3.10 -4.90
C SER A 18 -3.98 -3.94 -6.11
N ARG A 19 -2.72 -3.83 -6.55
CA ARG A 19 -2.19 -4.68 -7.62
C ARG A 19 -2.20 -6.15 -7.24
N TYR A 20 -1.77 -6.44 -6.01
CA TYR A 20 -1.76 -7.81 -5.51
C TYR A 20 -3.15 -8.43 -5.50
N VAL A 21 -4.15 -7.70 -5.06
CA VAL A 21 -5.54 -8.16 -5.02
C VAL A 21 -6.07 -8.41 -6.44
N LEU A 22 -5.71 -7.56 -7.41
CA LEU A 22 -6.10 -7.78 -8.80
C LEU A 22 -5.48 -9.04 -9.39
N GLU A 23 -4.25 -9.36 -8.99
CA GLU A 23 -3.56 -10.57 -9.43
C GLU A 23 -4.01 -11.82 -8.66
N HIS A 24 -4.57 -11.64 -7.46
CA HIS A 24 -4.99 -12.72 -6.57
C HIS A 24 -6.42 -12.50 -6.10
N PRO A 25 -7.43 -12.75 -6.98
CA PRO A 25 -8.84 -12.51 -6.61
C PRO A 25 -9.30 -13.24 -5.36
N GLU A 26 -8.70 -14.38 -5.05
CA GLU A 26 -9.00 -15.16 -3.85
C GLU A 26 -8.73 -14.37 -2.56
N VAL A 27 -7.82 -13.40 -2.62
CA VAL A 27 -7.54 -12.54 -1.45
C VAL A 27 -8.70 -11.60 -1.19
N SER A 28 -9.27 -11.00 -2.25
CA SER A 28 -10.39 -10.08 -2.08
C SER A 28 -11.63 -10.79 -1.52
N GLU A 29 -11.81 -12.06 -1.85
CA GLU A 29 -12.91 -12.88 -1.31
C GLU A 29 -12.80 -13.09 0.19
N ARG A 30 -11.60 -12.99 0.74
CA ARG A 30 -11.36 -13.14 2.18
C ARG A 30 -11.56 -11.85 2.97
N ILE A 31 -11.79 -10.74 2.29
CA ILE A 31 -11.97 -9.44 2.92
C ILE A 31 -13.47 -9.16 3.00
N PRO A 32 -14.05 -9.11 4.21
CA PRO A 32 -15.48 -8.80 4.34
C PRO A 32 -15.81 -7.43 3.79
N LYS A 33 -17.04 -7.28 3.30
CA LYS A 33 -17.53 -5.99 2.84
C LYS A 33 -17.45 -4.95 3.96
N ASP A 34 -17.11 -3.73 3.60
CA ASP A 34 -17.01 -2.59 4.53
C ASP A 34 -15.95 -2.78 5.61
N SER A 35 -14.96 -3.63 5.36
CA SER A 35 -13.83 -3.81 6.25
C SER A 35 -12.91 -2.60 6.27
N LEU A 36 -12.31 -2.35 7.42
CA LEU A 36 -11.18 -1.43 7.53
C LEU A 36 -9.90 -2.24 7.31
N VAL A 37 -9.22 -1.98 6.20
CA VAL A 37 -7.99 -2.69 5.85
C VAL A 37 -6.79 -1.89 6.37
N VAL A 38 -5.93 -2.54 7.16
CA VAL A 38 -4.76 -1.92 7.76
C VAL A 38 -3.52 -2.64 7.26
N ILE A 39 -2.63 -1.92 6.60
CA ILE A 39 -1.38 -2.50 6.11
C ILE A 39 -0.28 -2.31 7.15
N LEU A 40 0.34 -3.41 7.55
CA LEU A 40 1.36 -3.42 8.58
C LEU A 40 2.69 -3.91 8.01
N PRO A 41 3.57 -2.98 7.59
CA PRO A 41 4.89 -3.37 7.09
C PRO A 41 5.77 -3.84 8.23
N GLU A 42 6.17 -5.11 8.21
CA GLU A 42 7.01 -5.69 9.26
C GLU A 42 8.43 -5.11 9.27
N TYR A 43 8.86 -4.58 8.12
CA TYR A 43 10.18 -3.96 7.96
C TYR A 43 10.23 -2.51 8.46
N ASP A 44 9.09 -1.94 8.84
CA ASP A 44 8.99 -0.57 9.36
C ASP A 44 8.01 -0.56 10.53
N LYS A 45 8.52 -0.89 11.70
CA LYS A 45 7.68 -1.03 12.90
C LYS A 45 6.96 0.26 13.27
N LYS A 46 7.62 1.40 13.10
CA LYS A 46 7.02 2.70 13.44
C LYS A 46 5.82 2.99 12.54
N LEU A 47 5.95 2.76 11.25
CA LEU A 47 4.84 2.93 10.31
C LEU A 47 3.70 1.97 10.62
N ALA A 48 4.02 0.71 10.92
CA ALA A 48 3.01 -0.28 11.28
C ALA A 48 2.24 0.13 12.54
N GLU A 49 2.93 0.61 13.56
CA GLU A 49 2.31 1.08 14.80
C GLU A 49 1.39 2.28 14.56
N GLU A 50 1.86 3.25 13.77
CA GLU A 50 1.07 4.43 13.42
C GLU A 50 -0.17 4.05 12.60
N ASN A 51 -0.03 3.13 11.66
CA ASN A 51 -1.16 2.66 10.86
C ASN A 51 -2.20 1.97 11.73
N LEU A 52 -1.77 1.14 12.66
CA LEU A 52 -2.68 0.44 13.56
C LEU A 52 -3.38 1.41 14.52
N LYS A 53 -2.65 2.37 15.04
CA LYS A 53 -3.20 3.41 15.92
C LYS A 53 -4.26 4.23 15.21
N THR A 54 -3.98 4.68 13.99
CA THR A 54 -4.91 5.44 13.16
C THR A 54 -6.16 4.62 12.86
N ALA A 55 -5.99 3.34 12.52
CA ALA A 55 -7.11 2.46 12.22
C ALA A 55 -8.03 2.26 13.41
N ARG A 56 -7.45 2.04 14.60
CA ARG A 56 -8.24 1.90 15.82
C ARG A 56 -9.04 3.14 16.15
N ALA A 57 -8.47 4.33 15.88
CA ALA A 57 -9.16 5.59 16.13
C ALA A 57 -10.30 5.84 15.14
N ARG A 58 -10.21 5.29 13.92
CA ARG A 58 -11.21 5.49 12.86
C ARG A 58 -12.22 4.37 12.73
N ARG A 59 -11.96 3.24 13.36
CA ARG A 59 -12.83 2.07 13.26
C ARG A 59 -14.23 2.39 13.78
N GLU A 60 -15.23 2.09 12.96
CA GLU A 60 -16.62 2.20 13.36
C GLU A 60 -17.04 1.00 14.22
N LYS A 61 -18.12 1.17 14.98
CA LYS A 61 -18.63 0.10 15.83
C LYS A 61 -18.98 -1.13 15.00
N ASN A 62 -18.45 -2.29 15.43
CA ASN A 62 -18.68 -3.58 14.77
C ASN A 62 -18.10 -3.68 13.35
N GLN A 63 -17.27 -2.73 12.94
CA GLN A 63 -16.63 -2.80 11.64
C GLN A 63 -15.55 -3.89 11.64
N PRO A 64 -15.55 -4.81 10.65
CA PRO A 64 -14.46 -5.77 10.53
C PRO A 64 -13.14 -5.05 10.27
N MET A 65 -12.07 -5.52 10.88
CA MET A 65 -10.73 -5.00 10.65
C MET A 65 -9.87 -6.12 10.10
N VAL A 66 -9.26 -5.88 8.94
CA VAL A 66 -8.36 -6.83 8.28
C VAL A 66 -6.94 -6.31 8.36
N LEU A 67 -6.04 -7.10 8.93
CA LEU A 67 -4.63 -6.74 9.02
C LEU A 67 -3.88 -7.42 7.88
N VAL A 68 -3.18 -6.62 7.08
CA VAL A 68 -2.34 -7.10 5.99
C VAL A 68 -0.89 -6.92 6.41
N ARG A 69 -0.23 -8.03 6.76
CA ARG A 69 1.17 -7.99 7.18
C ARG A 69 2.07 -8.15 5.97
N VAL A 70 2.96 -7.20 5.77
CA VAL A 70 3.89 -7.19 4.64
C VAL A 70 5.30 -7.40 5.16
N LYS A 71 5.89 -8.53 4.82
CA LYS A 71 7.25 -8.85 5.28
C LYS A 71 8.30 -8.04 4.55
N LYS A 72 8.09 -7.80 3.26
CA LYS A 72 9.10 -7.20 2.40
C LYS A 72 8.44 -6.53 1.22
N LEU A 73 8.99 -5.42 0.79
CA LEU A 73 8.58 -4.74 -0.42
C LEU A 73 9.72 -4.91 -1.45
N ALA A 74 9.42 -5.56 -2.56
CA ALA A 74 10.41 -5.75 -3.61
C ALA A 74 10.80 -4.41 -4.23
N PRO A 75 12.01 -4.30 -4.83
CA PRO A 75 12.43 -3.07 -5.49
C PRO A 75 11.44 -2.64 -6.58
N ALA A 76 11.28 -1.33 -6.76
CA ALA A 76 10.43 -0.79 -7.80
C ALA A 76 10.90 -1.27 -9.17
N ARG A 77 9.94 -1.50 -10.07
CA ARG A 77 10.26 -1.89 -11.45
C ARG A 77 10.94 -0.74 -12.17
N LYS A 78 11.98 -1.09 -12.92
CA LYS A 78 12.62 -0.13 -13.81
C LYS A 78 11.77 0.04 -15.07
N SER A 79 11.98 1.16 -15.78
CA SER A 79 11.32 1.38 -17.07
C SER A 79 11.62 0.24 -18.04
N ARG A 80 10.64 -0.11 -18.86
CA ARG A 80 10.76 -1.14 -19.90
C ARG A 80 11.26 -0.59 -21.20
N LEU A 81 11.54 0.72 -21.27
CA LEU A 81 12.12 1.33 -22.47
C LEU A 81 13.55 0.84 -22.67
N VAL A 82 13.87 0.52 -23.91
CA VAL A 82 15.20 0.10 -24.32
C VAL A 82 15.83 1.21 -25.12
N LYS A 83 16.91 1.82 -24.60
CA LYS A 83 17.69 2.88 -25.25
C LYS A 83 16.81 3.96 -25.94
N PRO A 84 15.92 4.60 -25.19
CA PRO A 84 15.10 5.65 -25.80
C PRO A 84 15.98 6.83 -26.19
N THR A 85 15.64 7.48 -27.29
CA THR A 85 16.21 8.78 -27.65
C THR A 85 15.18 9.85 -27.43
N VAL A 86 15.63 11.01 -26.95
CA VAL A 86 14.76 12.14 -26.69
C VAL A 86 15.18 13.28 -27.61
N GLU A 87 14.31 13.66 -28.52
CA GLU A 87 14.58 14.71 -29.48
C GLU A 87 13.66 15.90 -29.26
N LEU A 88 14.21 17.09 -29.29
CA LEU A 88 13.44 18.31 -29.22
C LEU A 88 13.10 18.76 -30.65
N VAL A 89 11.82 18.85 -30.94
CA VAL A 89 11.35 19.36 -32.24
C VAL A 89 10.90 20.82 -32.03
N PRO A 90 11.57 21.78 -32.69
CA PRO A 90 11.20 23.20 -32.55
C PRO A 90 9.78 23.45 -33.10
N ALA A 91 9.09 24.41 -32.46
CA ALA A 91 7.75 24.78 -32.89
C ALA A 91 7.76 25.50 -34.22
#